data_0b023b48ce1994594a277ebe9026afa3
#
_entry.id   0b023b48ce1994594a277ebe9026afa3
#
_cell.length_a   1.000
_cell.length_b   1.000
_cell.length_c   1.000
_cell.angle_alpha   90.00
_cell.angle_beta   90.00
_cell.angle_gamma   90.00
#
_symmetry.space_group_name_H-M   'P 1'
#
loop_
_entity.id
_entity.type
_entity.pdbx_description
1 polymer ?
#
loop_
_entity_poly.entity_id
_entity_poly.type
_entity_poly.pdbx_seq_one_letter_code
_entity_poly.pdbx_strand_id
1 'polypeptide(L)'
;DLKINSVDHLRNTVSSSKPNKSYDLVVIRDGRKKRLRVELEEMPGDDALVSSSRPNKSNELGIEVAELTRSNRRKFDVSNKEDGVVVTDVHSGSPAENSGIQIGDIITRVGTKKCRTSAEFQKLLKETKRKNMVMLHLKRDGAARYLTLELED
;
A
#
# COMPACT_ATOMS: atom_id res chain seq x y z
N ASP A 1 14.54 -10.04 35.23
CA ASP A 1 13.46 -10.78 34.53
C ASP A 1 12.16 -10.01 34.67
N LEU A 2 11.72 -9.42 33.60
CA LEU A 2 10.44 -8.69 33.54
C LEU A 2 9.33 -9.68 33.18
N LYS A 3 8.34 -9.81 34.05
CA LYS A 3 7.21 -10.71 33.82
C LYS A 3 6.12 -9.98 33.03
N ILE A 4 5.80 -10.48 31.86
CA ILE A 4 4.76 -9.92 31.01
C ILE A 4 3.41 -10.55 31.37
N ASN A 5 2.45 -9.73 31.77
CA ASN A 5 1.15 -10.18 32.25
C ASN A 5 0.00 -9.86 31.29
N SER A 6 0.23 -9.02 30.28
CA SER A 6 -0.77 -8.65 29.28
C SER A 6 -0.10 -8.23 27.97
N VAL A 7 -0.92 -8.16 26.90
CA VAL A 7 -0.46 -7.70 25.58
C VAL A 7 -0.02 -6.23 25.63
N ASP A 8 -0.72 -5.39 26.40
CA ASP A 8 -0.37 -3.98 26.57
C ASP A 8 0.95 -3.81 27.32
N HIS A 9 1.18 -4.66 28.33
CA HIS A 9 2.45 -4.69 29.05
C HIS A 9 3.61 -5.10 28.14
N LEU A 10 3.39 -6.09 27.26
CA LEU A 10 4.38 -6.48 26.25
C LEU A 10 4.68 -5.31 25.30
N ARG A 11 3.64 -4.66 24.77
CA ARG A 11 3.76 -3.54 23.85
C ARG A 11 4.54 -2.38 24.47
N ASN A 12 4.20 -1.99 25.68
CA ASN A 12 4.89 -0.90 26.41
C ASN A 12 6.35 -1.26 26.71
N THR A 13 6.62 -2.50 27.07
CA THR A 13 7.99 -2.98 27.34
C THR A 13 8.83 -2.95 26.06
N VAL A 14 8.29 -3.41 24.95
CA VAL A 14 8.97 -3.38 23.64
C VAL A 14 9.24 -1.93 23.21
N SER A 15 8.24 -1.05 23.33
CA SER A 15 8.36 0.37 22.97
C SER A 15 9.37 1.13 23.82
N SER A 16 9.58 0.72 25.09
CA SER A 16 10.56 1.32 26.01
C SER A 16 11.95 0.69 25.88
N SER A 17 12.09 -0.36 25.09
CA SER A 17 13.35 -1.06 24.88
C SER A 17 14.19 -0.37 23.79
N LYS A 18 15.51 -0.42 23.93
CA LYS A 18 16.40 0.17 22.93
C LYS A 18 16.36 -0.64 21.63
N PRO A 19 16.20 -0.03 20.47
CA PRO A 19 16.30 -0.72 19.19
C PRO A 19 17.71 -1.24 18.92
N ASN A 20 17.84 -2.13 17.96
CA ASN A 20 19.11 -2.78 17.57
C ASN A 20 19.79 -3.56 18.70
N LYS A 21 18.99 -4.15 19.58
CA LYS A 21 19.46 -5.07 20.62
C LYS A 21 18.66 -6.37 20.61
N SER A 22 19.38 -7.46 20.91
CA SER A 22 18.77 -8.77 21.08
C SER A 22 18.25 -8.94 22.53
N TYR A 23 17.04 -9.45 22.65
CA TYR A 23 16.38 -9.74 23.91
C TYR A 23 16.00 -11.22 23.98
N ASP A 24 16.21 -11.83 25.12
CA ASP A 24 15.77 -13.21 25.37
C ASP A 24 14.33 -13.20 25.89
N LEU A 25 13.43 -13.81 25.16
CA LEU A 25 12.03 -13.94 25.48
C LEU A 25 11.73 -15.37 25.89
N VAL A 26 11.15 -15.54 27.09
CA VAL A 26 10.69 -16.86 27.53
C VAL A 26 9.19 -16.94 27.33
N VAL A 27 8.77 -17.79 26.41
CA VAL A 27 7.36 -18.05 26.12
C VAL A 27 6.96 -19.42 26.68
N ILE A 28 5.73 -19.51 27.18
CA ILE A 28 5.14 -20.78 27.59
C ILE A 28 4.20 -21.21 26.48
N ARG A 29 4.51 -22.32 25.82
CA ARG A 29 3.68 -22.93 24.79
C ARG A 29 3.49 -24.41 25.13
N ASP A 30 2.25 -24.86 25.13
CA ASP A 30 1.90 -26.25 25.48
C ASP A 30 2.46 -26.71 26.85
N GLY A 31 2.45 -25.81 27.84
CA GLY A 31 2.96 -26.06 29.19
C GLY A 31 4.50 -26.11 29.29
N ARG A 32 5.22 -25.88 28.20
CA ARG A 32 6.70 -25.90 28.14
C ARG A 32 7.26 -24.50 27.96
N LYS A 33 8.28 -24.19 28.73
CA LYS A 33 9.07 -22.94 28.59
C LYS A 33 9.98 -23.05 27.37
N LYS A 34 9.87 -22.13 26.44
CA LYS A 34 10.75 -22.02 25.28
C LYS A 34 11.43 -20.64 25.31
N ARG A 35 12.73 -20.63 25.25
CA ARG A 35 13.52 -19.40 25.14
C ARG A 35 13.66 -19.03 23.67
N LEU A 36 13.28 -17.83 23.33
CA LEU A 36 13.42 -17.26 21.99
C LEU A 36 14.30 -16.02 22.10
N ARG A 37 15.30 -15.92 21.24
CA ARG A 37 16.05 -14.69 21.08
C ARG A 37 15.41 -13.88 19.98
N VAL A 38 14.99 -12.67 20.31
CA VAL A 38 14.40 -11.71 19.37
C VAL A 38 15.31 -10.50 19.29
N GLU A 39 15.56 -10.05 18.08
CA GLU A 39 16.25 -8.81 17.80
C GLU A 39 15.18 -7.74 17.57
N LEU A 40 15.26 -6.67 18.38
CA LEU A 40 14.38 -5.52 18.18
C LEU A 40 15.06 -4.60 17.19
N GLU A 41 14.53 -4.56 16.00
CA GLU A 41 14.89 -3.53 15.03
C GLU A 41 14.19 -2.22 15.43
N GLU A 42 14.81 -1.11 15.09
CA GLU A 42 14.15 0.18 15.20
C GLU A 42 12.88 0.12 14.36
N MET A 43 11.73 0.22 15.01
CA MET A 43 10.49 0.39 14.29
C MET A 43 10.70 1.65 13.46
N PRO A 44 10.74 1.56 12.13
CA PRO A 44 10.77 2.76 11.32
C PRO A 44 9.62 3.60 11.87
N GLY A 45 9.92 4.84 12.30
CA GLY A 45 8.93 5.69 12.98
C GLY A 45 7.58 5.64 12.28
N ASP A 46 6.52 6.10 12.89
CA ASP A 46 5.13 6.06 12.35
C ASP A 46 5.04 6.39 10.85
N ASP A 47 6.06 7.09 10.33
CA ASP A 47 6.31 7.31 8.92
C ASP A 47 6.63 6.06 8.08
N ALA A 48 7.07 4.95 8.64
CA ALA A 48 7.47 3.78 7.85
C ALA A 48 6.52 2.58 7.97
N LEU A 49 5.69 2.50 9.02
CA LEU A 49 4.53 1.60 9.04
C LEU A 49 3.41 2.10 8.11
N VAL A 50 3.43 3.39 7.82
CA VAL A 50 2.61 4.03 6.78
C VAL A 50 3.20 3.77 5.39
N SER A 51 4.44 3.24 5.25
CA SER A 51 5.01 2.91 3.92
C SER A 51 4.37 1.69 3.24
N SER A 52 3.73 0.80 3.99
CA SER A 52 2.84 -0.21 3.38
C SER A 52 1.36 0.22 3.36
N SER A 53 1.03 1.36 3.96
CA SER A 53 -0.30 1.95 4.00
C SER A 53 -0.27 3.48 3.91
N ARG A 54 0.88 4.09 3.51
CA ARG A 54 0.79 5.48 3.11
C ARG A 54 -0.20 5.53 1.96
N PRO A 55 -1.29 6.25 2.12
CA PRO A 55 -1.89 6.82 0.96
C PRO A 55 -0.72 7.51 0.25
N ASN A 56 -0.25 6.93 -0.85
CA ASN A 56 0.69 7.60 -1.71
C ASN A 56 0.15 9.01 -1.84
N LYS A 57 0.96 10.02 -1.44
CA LYS A 57 0.61 11.42 -1.62
C LYS A 57 -0.19 11.50 -2.89
N SER A 58 -1.42 11.97 -2.80
CA SER A 58 -2.30 12.13 -3.95
C SER A 58 -1.44 12.63 -5.10
N ASN A 59 -1.30 11.79 -6.10
CA ASN A 59 -0.57 12.16 -7.30
C ASN A 59 -1.36 13.28 -7.99
N GLU A 60 -0.79 13.87 -9.00
CA GLU A 60 -1.42 14.95 -9.76
C GLU A 60 -2.80 14.59 -10.33
N LEU A 61 -3.09 13.30 -10.43
CA LEU A 61 -4.40 12.79 -10.83
C LEU A 61 -5.42 12.82 -9.68
N GLY A 62 -4.96 12.94 -8.44
CA GLY A 62 -5.81 12.89 -7.24
C GLY A 62 -6.36 11.51 -6.94
N ILE A 63 -5.62 10.46 -7.22
CA ILE A 63 -5.96 9.07 -6.85
C ILE A 63 -4.90 8.46 -5.96
N GLU A 64 -5.34 7.56 -5.11
CA GLU A 64 -4.48 6.65 -4.39
C GLU A 64 -4.60 5.26 -4.97
N VAL A 65 -3.47 4.59 -5.10
CA VAL A 65 -3.40 3.22 -5.63
C VAL A 65 -2.62 2.31 -4.70
N ALA A 66 -3.00 1.05 -4.68
CA ALA A 66 -2.31 0.00 -3.94
C ALA A 66 -2.03 -1.20 -4.84
N GLU A 67 -1.05 -1.99 -4.45
CA GLU A 67 -0.73 -3.23 -5.15
C GLU A 67 -1.84 -4.27 -4.98
N LEU A 68 -1.99 -5.14 -5.97
CA LEU A 68 -2.93 -6.25 -5.94
C LEU A 68 -2.41 -7.41 -5.07
N THR A 69 -2.27 -7.15 -3.77
CA THR A 69 -2.00 -8.18 -2.78
C THR A 69 -3.21 -9.11 -2.64
N ARG A 70 -2.99 -10.29 -2.03
CA ARG A 70 -4.09 -11.22 -1.74
C ARG A 70 -5.22 -10.55 -0.93
N SER A 71 -4.86 -9.67 0.01
CA SER A 71 -5.81 -8.92 0.83
C SER A 71 -6.62 -7.92 0.00
N ASN A 72 -5.96 -7.13 -0.85
CA ASN A 72 -6.62 -6.15 -1.71
C ASN A 72 -7.49 -6.82 -2.77
N ARG A 73 -7.06 -7.97 -3.31
CA ARG A 73 -7.89 -8.75 -4.24
C ARG A 73 -9.20 -9.20 -3.61
N ARG A 74 -9.17 -9.63 -2.35
CA ARG A 74 -10.39 -9.99 -1.60
C ARG A 74 -11.26 -8.77 -1.30
N LYS A 75 -10.64 -7.66 -0.88
CA LYS A 75 -11.35 -6.44 -0.51
C LYS A 75 -12.12 -5.82 -1.69
N PHE A 76 -11.55 -5.87 -2.89
CA PHE A 76 -12.10 -5.27 -4.10
C PHE A 76 -12.66 -6.29 -5.09
N ASP A 77 -12.80 -7.55 -4.69
CA ASP A 77 -13.31 -8.66 -5.53
C ASP A 77 -12.59 -8.80 -6.89
N VAL A 78 -11.26 -8.75 -6.82
CA VAL A 78 -10.40 -8.78 -7.99
C VAL A 78 -9.91 -10.21 -8.29
N SER A 79 -10.09 -10.66 -9.51
CA SER A 79 -9.61 -11.96 -9.97
C SER A 79 -8.09 -12.12 -9.80
N ASN A 80 -7.64 -13.33 -9.48
CA ASN A 80 -6.22 -13.67 -9.39
C ASN A 80 -5.46 -13.53 -10.73
N LYS A 81 -6.18 -13.46 -11.84
CA LYS A 81 -5.62 -13.30 -13.17
C LYS A 81 -5.38 -11.84 -13.56
N GLU A 82 -5.88 -10.90 -12.79
CA GLU A 82 -5.71 -9.48 -13.08
C GLU A 82 -4.37 -8.97 -12.56
N ASP A 83 -3.66 -8.25 -13.41
CA ASP A 83 -2.42 -7.55 -13.07
C ASP A 83 -2.66 -6.04 -13.07
N GLY A 84 -1.99 -5.33 -12.19
CA GLY A 84 -2.08 -3.88 -12.11
C GLY A 84 -2.07 -3.37 -10.68
N VAL A 85 -2.57 -2.16 -10.50
CA VAL A 85 -2.79 -1.53 -9.20
C VAL A 85 -4.25 -1.19 -9.04
N VAL A 86 -4.77 -1.32 -7.82
CA VAL A 86 -6.16 -1.00 -7.49
C VAL A 86 -6.27 0.43 -6.97
N VAL A 87 -7.26 1.16 -7.43
CA VAL A 87 -7.60 2.50 -6.91
C VAL A 87 -8.25 2.34 -5.54
N THR A 88 -7.64 2.89 -4.52
CA THR A 88 -8.09 2.82 -3.13
C THR A 88 -8.84 4.07 -2.69
N ASP A 89 -8.53 5.20 -3.28
CA ASP A 89 -9.22 6.46 -3.02
C ASP A 89 -9.18 7.39 -4.24
N VAL A 90 -10.19 8.26 -4.35
CA VAL A 90 -10.29 9.28 -5.40
C VAL A 90 -10.67 10.60 -4.74
N HIS A 91 -9.81 11.62 -4.90
CA HIS A 91 -10.03 12.93 -4.31
C HIS A 91 -11.13 13.70 -5.06
N SER A 92 -12.01 14.32 -4.31
CA SER A 92 -13.07 15.15 -4.87
C SER A 92 -12.49 16.37 -5.62
N GLY A 93 -13.05 16.66 -6.80
CA GLY A 93 -12.59 17.74 -7.66
C GLY A 93 -11.31 17.44 -8.43
N SER A 94 -10.78 16.23 -8.34
CA SER A 94 -9.57 15.84 -9.04
C SER A 94 -9.81 15.52 -10.52
N PRO A 95 -8.76 15.58 -11.36
CA PRO A 95 -8.86 15.13 -12.76
C PRO A 95 -9.37 13.69 -12.89
N ALA A 96 -9.01 12.83 -11.94
CA ALA A 96 -9.47 11.44 -11.93
C ALA A 96 -10.97 11.31 -11.67
N GLU A 97 -11.51 12.05 -10.71
CA GLU A 97 -12.96 12.06 -10.45
C GLU A 97 -13.72 12.60 -11.67
N ASN A 98 -13.26 13.70 -12.25
CA ASN A 98 -13.86 14.30 -13.44
C ASN A 98 -13.85 13.36 -14.66
N SER A 99 -12.86 12.47 -14.72
CA SER A 99 -12.74 11.46 -15.78
C SER A 99 -13.52 10.17 -15.49
N GLY A 100 -14.15 10.06 -14.32
CA GLY A 100 -14.98 8.93 -13.95
C GLY A 100 -14.22 7.73 -13.37
N ILE A 101 -13.00 7.93 -12.87
CA ILE A 101 -12.28 6.90 -12.09
C ILE A 101 -13.00 6.69 -10.76
N GLN A 102 -13.10 5.44 -10.35
CA GLN A 102 -13.76 5.04 -9.10
C GLN A 102 -12.86 4.15 -8.26
N ILE A 103 -13.14 4.13 -6.96
CA ILE A 103 -12.52 3.19 -6.04
C ILE A 103 -12.82 1.76 -6.49
N GLY A 104 -11.81 0.89 -6.52
CA GLY A 104 -11.91 -0.49 -6.99
C GLY A 104 -11.53 -0.67 -8.46
N ASP A 105 -11.32 0.40 -9.22
CA ASP A 105 -10.80 0.30 -10.58
C ASP A 105 -9.36 -0.25 -10.55
N ILE A 106 -9.03 -1.11 -11.51
CA ILE A 106 -7.70 -1.69 -11.63
C ILE A 106 -6.99 -1.02 -12.80
N ILE A 107 -5.93 -0.29 -12.51
CA ILE A 107 -5.09 0.34 -13.52
C ILE A 107 -4.05 -0.67 -13.98
N THR A 108 -4.12 -1.08 -15.23
CA THR A 108 -3.24 -2.09 -15.81
C THR A 108 -2.10 -1.48 -16.62
N ARG A 109 -2.30 -0.29 -17.18
CA ARG A 109 -1.29 0.44 -17.96
C ARG A 109 -1.41 1.94 -17.75
N VAL A 110 -0.26 2.60 -17.84
CA VAL A 110 -0.14 4.06 -17.92
C VAL A 110 0.49 4.36 -19.28
N GLY A 111 -0.26 5.01 -20.15
CA GLY A 111 0.14 5.14 -21.55
C GLY A 111 0.23 3.75 -22.24
N THR A 112 1.39 3.45 -22.77
CA THR A 112 1.68 2.15 -23.41
C THR A 112 2.36 1.13 -22.49
N LYS A 113 2.79 1.55 -21.30
CA LYS A 113 3.56 0.74 -20.37
C LYS A 113 2.67 0.09 -19.31
N LYS A 114 2.91 -1.18 -19.05
CA LYS A 114 2.24 -1.92 -17.97
C LYS A 114 2.74 -1.43 -16.62
N CYS A 115 1.84 -1.35 -15.62
CA CYS A 115 2.20 -1.13 -14.23
C CYS A 115 1.65 -2.26 -13.36
N ARG A 116 2.45 -2.75 -12.44
CA ARG A 116 2.09 -3.82 -11.50
C ARG A 116 2.22 -3.39 -10.03
N THR A 117 3.02 -2.37 -9.79
CA THR A 117 3.28 -1.84 -8.46
C THR A 117 2.92 -0.36 -8.38
N SER A 118 2.62 0.11 -7.17
CA SER A 118 2.36 1.54 -6.95
C SER A 118 3.57 2.41 -7.29
N ALA A 119 4.79 1.90 -7.07
CA ALA A 119 6.02 2.59 -7.43
C ALA A 119 6.17 2.75 -8.95
N GLU A 120 5.89 1.70 -9.73
CA GLU A 120 5.87 1.76 -11.19
C GLU A 120 4.81 2.75 -11.69
N PHE A 121 3.62 2.74 -11.10
CA PHE A 121 2.55 3.67 -11.41
C PHE A 121 3.02 5.13 -11.24
N GLN A 122 3.60 5.46 -10.10
CA GLN A 122 4.13 6.80 -9.82
C GLN A 122 5.23 7.21 -10.80
N LYS A 123 6.15 6.28 -11.11
CA LYS A 123 7.22 6.51 -12.08
C LYS A 123 6.67 6.81 -13.47
N LEU A 124 5.72 6.02 -13.93
CA LEU A 124 5.10 6.18 -15.25
C LEU A 124 4.31 7.48 -15.36
N LEU A 125 3.63 7.90 -14.28
CA LEU A 125 2.96 9.20 -14.23
C LEU A 125 3.97 10.34 -14.42
N LYS A 126 5.09 10.32 -13.71
CA LYS A 126 6.14 11.33 -13.85
C LYS A 126 6.74 11.37 -15.26
N GLU A 127 6.92 10.21 -15.89
CA GLU A 127 7.41 10.14 -17.28
C GLU A 127 6.40 10.73 -18.28
N THR A 128 5.12 10.59 -18.01
CA THR A 128 4.03 11.04 -18.89
C THR A 128 3.69 12.52 -18.69
N LYS A 129 4.08 13.11 -17.57
CA LYS A 129 3.86 14.52 -17.22
C LYS A 129 4.27 15.50 -18.33
N ARG A 130 5.29 15.17 -19.11
CA ARG A 130 5.77 16.03 -20.21
C ARG A 130 4.74 16.27 -21.33
N LYS A 131 3.64 15.53 -21.35
CA LYS A 131 2.63 15.60 -22.41
C LYS A 131 1.32 16.26 -21.97
N ASN A 132 1.22 16.72 -20.70
CA ASN A 132 0.00 17.25 -20.06
C ASN A 132 -1.24 16.36 -20.20
N MET A 133 -1.07 15.15 -20.71
CA MET A 133 -2.15 14.16 -20.89
C MET A 133 -1.63 12.79 -20.52
N VAL A 134 -2.41 12.07 -19.72
CA VAL A 134 -2.14 10.68 -19.35
C VAL A 134 -3.27 9.80 -19.84
N MET A 135 -2.95 8.78 -20.60
CA MET A 135 -3.89 7.73 -20.95
C MET A 135 -3.75 6.59 -19.96
N LEU A 136 -4.85 6.25 -19.29
CA LEU A 136 -4.92 5.11 -18.38
C LEU A 136 -5.76 3.99 -19.01
N HIS A 137 -5.21 2.79 -18.96
CA HIS A 137 -5.97 1.58 -19.24
C HIS A 137 -6.37 0.94 -17.92
N LEU A 138 -7.65 0.87 -17.67
CA LEU A 138 -8.19 0.33 -16.44
C LEU A 138 -9.26 -0.74 -16.72
N LYS A 139 -9.52 -1.53 -15.71
CA LYS A 139 -10.60 -2.53 -15.71
C LYS A 139 -11.54 -2.27 -14.55
N ARG A 140 -12.81 -2.36 -14.82
CA ARG A 140 -13.90 -2.32 -13.85
C ARG A 140 -14.84 -3.49 -14.12
N ASP A 141 -15.10 -4.31 -13.11
CA ASP A 141 -15.95 -5.50 -13.22
C ASP A 141 -15.58 -6.41 -14.42
N GLY A 142 -14.29 -6.57 -14.68
CA GLY A 142 -13.76 -7.33 -15.80
C GLY A 142 -13.79 -6.61 -17.17
N ALA A 143 -14.45 -5.45 -17.27
CA ALA A 143 -14.50 -4.66 -18.50
C ALA A 143 -13.32 -3.69 -18.60
N ALA A 144 -12.62 -3.73 -19.74
CA ALA A 144 -11.52 -2.82 -20.04
C ALA A 144 -12.04 -1.44 -20.45
N ARG A 145 -11.43 -0.39 -19.94
CA ARG A 145 -11.72 1.01 -20.27
C ARG A 145 -10.44 1.78 -20.50
N TYR A 146 -10.49 2.73 -21.41
CA TYR A 146 -9.43 3.69 -21.66
C TYR A 146 -9.91 5.07 -21.25
N LEU A 147 -9.17 5.74 -20.41
CA LEU A 147 -9.44 7.13 -19.99
C LEU A 147 -8.22 7.99 -20.28
N THR A 148 -8.48 9.15 -20.81
CA THR A 148 -7.45 10.18 -21.00
C THR A 148 -7.73 11.29 -19.98
N LEU A 149 -6.71 11.60 -19.17
CA LEU A 149 -6.77 12.65 -18.17
C LEU A 149 -5.84 13.78 -18.57
N GLU A 150 -6.31 15.00 -18.48
CA GLU A 150 -5.47 16.18 -18.57
C GLU A 150 -4.84 16.45 -17.20
N LEU A 151 -3.53 16.68 -17.20
CA LEU A 151 -2.81 17.12 -16.02
C LEU A 151 -2.80 18.64 -16.02
N GLU A 152 -3.42 19.23 -15.02
CA GLU A 152 -3.32 20.67 -14.80
C GLU A 152 -1.92 21.01 -14.32
N ASP A 153 -1.36 22.12 -14.86
CA ASP A 153 -0.08 22.68 -14.42
C ASP A 153 -0.16 23.24 -12.98
#